data_288abbb7ff091d098f9ec63f22dd612d
#
_entry.id   288abbb7ff091d098f9ec63f22dd612d
#
_cell.length_a   1.000
_cell.length_b   1.000
_cell.length_c   1.000
_cell.angle_alpha   90.00
_cell.angle_beta   90.00
_cell.angle_gamma   90.00
#
_symmetry.space_group_name_H-M   'P 1'
#
loop_
_entity.id
_entity.type
_entity.pdbx_description
1 polymer ?
#
loop_
_entity_poly.entity_id
_entity_poly.type
_entity_poly.pdbx_seq_one_letter_code
_entity_poly.pdbx_strand_id
1 'polypeptide(L)'
;GRKVGVMGFCMGGALTIAAAVHVPEFATGVCFYGIPPQEFANPANVAIPLQGHFANQDDWCTPEAVNDLEVSLNTIEAGAEIYRYDAAHGFFNETSEAAYNPVSANLAWERMLNYLSTNL
;
A
#
# COMPACT_ATOMS: atom_id res chain seq x y z
N GLY A 1 -7.88 -11.00 -21.84
CA GLY A 1 -7.62 -11.73 -20.62
C GLY A 1 -8.23 -11.06 -19.40
N ARG A 2 -8.18 -11.74 -18.30
CA ARG A 2 -8.66 -11.20 -17.02
C ARG A 2 -7.62 -10.30 -16.40
N LYS A 3 -8.11 -9.23 -15.75
CA LYS A 3 -7.24 -8.36 -14.95
C LYS A 3 -7.05 -8.96 -13.57
N VAL A 4 -5.82 -8.93 -13.07
CA VAL A 4 -5.47 -9.45 -11.75
C VAL A 4 -4.80 -8.35 -10.96
N GLY A 5 -5.25 -8.14 -9.74
CA GLY A 5 -4.64 -7.21 -8.80
C GLY A 5 -3.79 -7.97 -7.78
N VAL A 6 -2.86 -7.25 -7.15
CA VAL A 6 -2.03 -7.77 -6.07
C VAL A 6 -2.23 -6.92 -4.83
N MET A 7 -2.32 -7.55 -3.67
CA MET A 7 -2.44 -6.84 -2.40
C MET A 7 -1.69 -7.58 -1.30
N GLY A 8 -1.31 -6.86 -0.27
CA GLY A 8 -0.63 -7.48 0.85
C GLY A 8 -0.52 -6.57 2.06
N PHE A 9 -0.20 -7.16 3.19
CA PHE A 9 -0.12 -6.53 4.51
C PHE A 9 1.26 -6.73 5.10
N CYS A 10 1.80 -5.75 5.80
CA CYS A 10 3.12 -5.83 6.44
C CYS A 10 4.21 -6.13 5.39
N MET A 11 4.95 -7.22 5.59
CA MET A 11 5.91 -7.68 4.59
C MET A 11 5.23 -7.92 3.24
N GLY A 12 3.99 -8.43 3.24
CA GLY A 12 3.18 -8.59 2.03
C GLY A 12 2.87 -7.27 1.35
N GLY A 13 2.74 -6.18 2.12
CA GLY A 13 2.60 -4.84 1.57
C GLY A 13 3.87 -4.39 0.85
N ALA A 14 5.04 -4.63 1.45
CA ALA A 14 6.31 -4.37 0.81
C ALA A 14 6.47 -5.19 -0.47
N LEU A 15 6.09 -6.46 -0.44
CA LEU A 15 6.11 -7.33 -1.62
C LEU A 15 5.13 -6.87 -2.69
N THR A 16 4.01 -6.27 -2.31
CA THR A 16 3.06 -5.68 -3.26
C THR A 16 3.69 -4.54 -4.05
N ILE A 17 4.40 -3.64 -3.38
CA ILE A 17 5.13 -2.56 -4.05
C ILE A 17 6.21 -3.15 -4.96
N ALA A 18 6.95 -4.16 -4.48
CA ALA A 18 7.95 -4.83 -5.29
C ALA A 18 7.33 -5.48 -6.53
N ALA A 19 6.17 -6.11 -6.39
CA ALA A 19 5.44 -6.67 -7.53
C ALA A 19 5.02 -5.58 -8.51
N ALA A 20 4.59 -4.43 -8.01
CA ALA A 20 4.21 -3.29 -8.86
C ALA A 20 5.38 -2.75 -9.68
N VAL A 21 6.61 -2.94 -9.20
CA VAL A 21 7.82 -2.57 -9.92
C VAL A 21 8.23 -3.66 -10.91
N HIS A 22 8.26 -4.91 -10.45
CA HIS A 22 8.89 -6.01 -11.20
C HIS A 22 7.92 -6.84 -12.04
N VAL A 23 6.61 -6.78 -11.76
CA VAL A 23 5.60 -7.61 -12.44
C VAL A 23 4.49 -6.70 -13.00
N PRO A 24 4.76 -6.00 -14.12
CA PRO A 24 3.80 -5.04 -14.69
C PRO A 24 2.55 -5.69 -15.29
N GLU A 25 2.47 -7.01 -15.29
CA GLU A 25 1.29 -7.75 -15.73
C GLU A 25 0.11 -7.64 -14.77
N PHE A 26 0.36 -7.29 -13.50
CA PHE A 26 -0.73 -6.95 -12.59
C PHE A 26 -1.41 -5.65 -13.03
N ALA A 27 -2.73 -5.60 -12.90
CA ALA A 27 -3.50 -4.43 -13.29
C ALA A 27 -3.42 -3.31 -12.25
N THR A 28 -3.30 -3.67 -10.98
CA THR A 28 -3.23 -2.70 -9.87
C THR A 28 -2.68 -3.38 -8.62
N GLY A 29 -2.22 -2.57 -7.67
CA GLY A 29 -1.77 -3.06 -6.37
C GLY A 29 -2.36 -2.27 -5.21
N VAL A 30 -2.59 -2.96 -4.10
CA VAL A 30 -3.01 -2.34 -2.83
C VAL A 30 -2.05 -2.79 -1.73
N CYS A 31 -1.36 -1.83 -1.14
CA CYS A 31 -0.32 -2.05 -0.12
C CYS A 31 -0.81 -1.58 1.24
N PHE A 32 -0.67 -2.42 2.26
CA PHE A 32 -0.93 -2.05 3.64
C PHE A 32 0.38 -2.05 4.43
N TYR A 33 0.75 -0.89 4.94
CA TYR A 33 1.88 -0.66 5.86
C TYR A 33 3.11 -1.53 5.61
N GLY A 34 3.62 -1.47 4.38
CA GLY A 34 4.87 -2.11 4.01
C GLY A 34 5.59 -1.30 2.94
N ILE A 35 6.90 -1.14 3.08
CA ILE A 35 7.75 -0.44 2.11
C ILE A 35 8.99 -1.31 1.88
N PRO A 36 9.28 -1.70 0.63
CA PRO A 36 10.45 -2.51 0.34
C PRO A 36 11.74 -1.70 0.44
N PRO A 37 12.89 -2.34 0.72
CA PRO A 37 14.18 -1.69 0.57
C PRO A 37 14.33 -1.15 -0.85
N GLN A 38 14.88 0.06 -0.99
CA GLN A 38 14.98 0.72 -2.28
C GLN A 38 15.85 -0.05 -3.26
N GLU A 39 16.91 -0.70 -2.79
CA GLU A 39 17.77 -1.51 -3.63
C GLU A 39 17.09 -2.77 -4.15
N PHE A 40 16.03 -3.23 -3.50
CA PHE A 40 15.23 -4.36 -3.98
C PHE A 40 14.16 -3.90 -4.96
N ALA A 41 13.49 -2.80 -4.66
CA ALA A 41 12.46 -2.22 -5.53
C ALA A 41 12.35 -0.72 -5.29
N ASN A 42 12.71 0.08 -6.29
CA ASN A 42 12.60 1.53 -6.20
C ASN A 42 11.15 1.93 -6.54
N PRO A 43 10.42 2.56 -5.60
CA PRO A 43 9.02 2.94 -5.85
C PRO A 43 8.81 3.88 -7.05
N ALA A 44 9.83 4.65 -7.44
CA ALA A 44 9.74 5.49 -8.63
C ALA A 44 9.56 4.68 -9.92
N ASN A 45 9.84 3.38 -9.87
CA ASN A 45 9.67 2.45 -11.00
C ASN A 45 8.36 1.67 -10.98
N VAL A 46 7.44 2.01 -10.07
CA VAL A 46 6.11 1.39 -10.06
C VAL A 46 5.43 1.67 -11.40
N ALA A 47 4.96 0.62 -12.05
CA ALA A 47 4.44 0.66 -13.41
C ALA A 47 2.94 0.46 -13.51
N ILE A 48 2.25 0.24 -12.38
CA ILE A 48 0.80 0.00 -12.34
C ILE A 48 0.16 0.93 -11.32
N PRO A 49 -1.16 1.18 -11.41
CA PRO A 49 -1.86 1.97 -10.39
C PRO A 49 -1.69 1.35 -9.00
N LEU A 50 -1.35 2.15 -8.01
CA LEU A 50 -1.04 1.68 -6.66
C LEU A 50 -1.80 2.48 -5.61
N GLN A 51 -2.44 1.78 -4.67
CA GLN A 51 -3.02 2.41 -3.49
C GLN A 51 -2.28 1.92 -2.25
N GLY A 52 -1.90 2.83 -1.37
CA GLY A 52 -1.21 2.50 -0.12
C GLY A 52 -1.97 3.00 1.10
N HIS A 53 -1.92 2.21 2.17
CA HIS A 53 -2.55 2.51 3.45
C HIS A 53 -1.49 2.40 4.54
N PHE A 54 -1.26 3.51 5.27
CA PHE A 54 -0.19 3.59 6.25
C PHE A 54 -0.69 4.18 7.57
N ALA A 55 -0.08 3.79 8.67
CA ALA A 55 -0.44 4.22 10.01
C ALA A 55 0.51 5.32 10.50
N ASN A 56 -0.04 6.36 11.13
CA ASN A 56 0.78 7.47 11.62
C ASN A 56 1.64 7.10 12.83
N GLN A 57 1.25 6.09 13.62
CA GLN A 57 2.00 5.60 14.76
C GLN A 57 2.76 4.31 14.44
N ASP A 58 3.26 4.17 13.23
CA ASP A 58 4.01 2.99 12.78
C ASP A 58 5.51 3.22 13.00
N ASP A 59 6.16 2.29 13.73
CA ASP A 59 7.60 2.36 14.00
C ASP A 59 8.44 1.76 12.86
N TRP A 60 7.84 1.00 11.98
CA TRP A 60 8.52 0.39 10.83
C TRP A 60 8.34 1.25 9.58
N CYS A 61 7.10 1.41 9.12
CA CYS A 61 6.79 2.36 8.04
C CYS A 61 6.51 3.72 8.68
N THR A 62 7.57 4.41 9.08
CA THR A 62 7.46 5.70 9.80
C THR A 62 6.84 6.77 8.91
N PRO A 63 6.27 7.84 9.49
CA PRO A 63 5.79 8.96 8.69
C PRO A 63 6.84 9.51 7.71
N GLU A 64 8.11 9.55 8.11
CA GLU A 64 9.20 10.00 7.24
C GLU A 64 9.40 9.05 6.06
N ALA A 65 9.36 7.73 6.30
CA ALA A 65 9.48 6.74 5.24
C ALA A 65 8.30 6.84 4.27
N VAL A 66 7.10 7.09 4.77
CA VAL A 66 5.92 7.27 3.93
C VAL A 66 6.01 8.57 3.12
N ASN A 67 6.56 9.64 3.71
CA ASN A 67 6.83 10.88 2.97
C ASN A 67 7.75 10.63 1.77
N ASP A 68 8.83 9.88 1.97
CA ASP A 68 9.78 9.53 0.90
C ASP A 68 9.10 8.67 -0.17
N LEU A 69 8.25 7.74 0.25
CA LEU A 69 7.47 6.91 -0.67
C LEU A 69 6.55 7.77 -1.54
N GLU A 70 5.84 8.72 -0.94
CA GLU A 70 4.96 9.61 -1.69
C GLU A 70 5.71 10.44 -2.73
N VAL A 71 6.89 10.94 -2.37
CA VAL A 71 7.72 11.71 -3.31
C VAL A 71 8.07 10.85 -4.53
N SER A 72 8.47 9.60 -4.30
CA SER A 72 8.80 8.67 -5.39
C SER A 72 7.57 8.36 -6.25
N LEU A 73 6.43 8.11 -5.62
CA LEU A 73 5.20 7.74 -6.32
C LEU A 73 4.56 8.89 -7.09
N ASN A 74 4.85 10.13 -6.72
CA ASN A 74 4.34 11.29 -7.45
C ASN A 74 4.86 11.38 -8.88
N THR A 75 5.91 10.65 -9.20
CA THR A 75 6.54 10.69 -10.54
C THR A 75 6.01 9.59 -11.47
N ILE A 76 5.24 8.63 -10.99
CA ILE A 76 4.79 7.51 -11.82
C ILE A 76 3.58 7.91 -12.69
N GLU A 77 3.58 7.42 -13.94
CA GLU A 77 2.50 7.70 -14.89
C GLU A 77 1.17 7.06 -14.49
N ALA A 78 1.24 5.84 -13.95
CA ALA A 78 0.05 5.08 -13.58
C ALA A 78 -0.76 5.72 -12.46
N GLY A 79 -0.11 6.54 -11.64
CA GLY A 79 -0.74 7.21 -10.52
C GLY A 79 -0.78 6.36 -9.25
N ALA A 80 -0.74 7.05 -8.11
CA ALA A 80 -0.83 6.40 -6.81
C ALA A 80 -1.69 7.22 -5.86
N GLU A 81 -2.36 6.52 -4.93
CA GLU A 81 -3.11 7.13 -3.84
C GLU A 81 -2.51 6.63 -2.53
N ILE A 82 -2.14 7.55 -1.65
CA ILE A 82 -1.61 7.21 -0.33
C ILE A 82 -2.55 7.76 0.73
N TYR A 83 -3.03 6.88 1.60
CA TYR A 83 -3.89 7.22 2.72
C TYR A 83 -3.17 6.95 4.02
N ARG A 84 -3.32 7.89 4.96
CA ARG A 84 -2.71 7.80 6.29
C ARG A 84 -3.81 7.76 7.33
N TYR A 85 -3.60 6.95 8.37
CA TYR A 85 -4.59 6.70 9.42
C TYR A 85 -3.99 6.98 10.79
N ASP A 86 -4.81 7.51 11.68
CA ASP A 86 -4.44 7.67 13.09
C ASP A 86 -4.56 6.30 13.78
N ALA A 87 -3.54 5.48 13.58
CA ALA A 87 -3.52 4.08 13.96
C ALA A 87 -2.09 3.57 14.07
N ALA A 88 -1.93 2.33 14.55
CA ALA A 88 -0.63 1.65 14.66
C ALA A 88 -0.42 0.67 13.51
N HIS A 89 0.82 0.20 13.35
CA HIS A 89 1.15 -0.85 12.38
C HIS A 89 0.28 -2.08 12.61
N GLY A 90 -0.29 -2.61 11.53
CA GLY A 90 -1.17 -3.77 11.63
C GLY A 90 -2.62 -3.44 11.97
N PHE A 91 -3.04 -2.19 11.84
CA PHE A 91 -4.38 -1.73 12.27
C PHE A 91 -5.54 -2.47 11.59
N PHE A 92 -5.32 -3.11 10.47
CA PHE A 92 -6.35 -3.83 9.72
C PHE A 92 -6.58 -5.25 10.26
N ASN A 93 -5.67 -5.76 11.07
CA ASN A 93 -5.71 -7.12 11.58
C ASN A 93 -6.60 -7.22 12.82
N GLU A 94 -7.82 -7.74 12.66
CA GLU A 94 -8.80 -7.86 13.74
C GLU A 94 -8.38 -8.84 14.85
N THR A 95 -7.39 -9.69 14.60
CA THR A 95 -6.88 -10.61 15.61
C THR A 95 -5.81 -9.99 16.50
N SER A 96 -5.33 -8.79 16.18
CA SER A 96 -4.34 -8.08 16.98
C SER A 96 -5.04 -7.07 17.89
N GLU A 97 -5.24 -7.41 19.15
CA GLU A 97 -5.92 -6.53 20.12
C GLU A 97 -5.20 -5.19 20.29
N ALA A 98 -3.86 -5.20 20.22
CA ALA A 98 -3.06 -4.00 20.43
C ALA A 98 -3.11 -3.03 19.24
N ALA A 99 -3.24 -3.54 18.03
CA ALA A 99 -3.13 -2.74 16.81
C ALA A 99 -4.45 -2.49 16.09
N TYR A 100 -5.43 -3.39 16.24
CA TYR A 100 -6.67 -3.29 15.50
C TYR A 100 -7.41 -1.98 15.78
N ASN A 101 -7.71 -1.27 14.71
CA ASN A 101 -8.49 -0.02 14.77
C ASN A 101 -9.67 -0.17 13.80
N PRO A 102 -10.88 -0.45 14.31
CA PRO A 102 -12.03 -0.73 13.45
C PRO A 102 -12.43 0.46 12.57
N VAL A 103 -12.29 1.68 13.04
CA VAL A 103 -12.63 2.87 12.24
C VAL A 103 -11.68 2.97 11.04
N SER A 104 -10.38 2.88 11.28
CA SER A 104 -9.37 2.92 10.20
C SER A 104 -9.49 1.72 9.28
N ALA A 105 -9.69 0.52 9.84
CA ALA A 105 -9.82 -0.71 9.06
C ALA A 105 -11.03 -0.64 8.12
N ASN A 106 -12.17 -0.19 8.60
CA ASN A 106 -13.38 -0.08 7.78
C ASN A 106 -13.22 0.95 6.66
N LEU A 107 -12.61 2.08 6.96
CA LEU A 107 -12.36 3.12 5.96
C LEU A 107 -11.38 2.64 4.89
N ALA A 108 -10.30 1.96 5.32
CA ALA A 108 -9.34 1.38 4.38
C ALA A 108 -9.98 0.32 3.49
N TRP A 109 -10.86 -0.51 4.06
CA TRP A 109 -11.60 -1.53 3.32
C TRP A 109 -12.45 -0.92 2.22
N GLU A 110 -13.22 0.12 2.54
CA GLU A 110 -14.05 0.82 1.54
C GLU A 110 -13.19 1.43 0.42
N ARG A 111 -12.10 2.07 0.78
CA ARG A 111 -11.19 2.69 -0.19
C ARG A 111 -10.56 1.64 -1.11
N MET A 112 -10.17 0.50 -0.54
CA MET A 112 -9.60 -0.60 -1.30
C MET A 112 -10.62 -1.17 -2.29
N LEU A 113 -11.85 -1.45 -1.83
CA LEU A 113 -12.89 -2.00 -2.70
C LEU A 113 -13.21 -1.06 -3.86
N ASN A 114 -13.34 0.23 -3.59
CA ASN A 114 -13.58 1.22 -4.64
C ASN A 114 -12.42 1.28 -5.63
N TYR A 115 -11.20 1.23 -5.14
CA TYR A 115 -10.01 1.28 -5.99
C TYR A 115 -9.91 0.05 -6.90
N LEU A 116 -10.12 -1.13 -6.32
CA LEU A 116 -10.11 -2.37 -7.09
C LEU A 116 -11.24 -2.39 -8.13
N SER A 117 -12.43 -1.90 -7.77
CA SER A 117 -13.55 -1.81 -8.69
C SER A 117 -13.24 -0.92 -9.91
N THR A 118 -12.48 0.15 -9.70
CA THR A 118 -12.09 1.06 -10.77
C THR A 118 -10.99 0.48 -11.66
N ASN A 119 -10.06 -0.30 -11.08
CA ASN A 119 -8.84 -0.72 -11.77
C ASN A 119 -8.82 -2.18 -12.21
N LEU A 120 -9.86 -2.94 -11.90
CA LEU A 120 -9.98 -4.36 -12.30
C LEU A 120 -11.10 -4.63 -13.30
#